data_3f033cc4d1e6adf65bd50e33d9b1674f
#
_entry.id   3f033cc4d1e6adf65bd50e33d9b1674f
#
_cell.length_a   1.000
_cell.length_b   1.000
_cell.length_c   1.000
_cell.angle_alpha   90.00
_cell.angle_beta   90.00
_cell.angle_gamma   90.00
#
_symmetry.space_group_name_H-M   'P 1'
#
loop_
_entity.id
_entity.type
_entity.pdbx_description
1 polymer ?
#
loop_
_entity_poly.entity_id
_entity_poly.type
_entity_poly.pdbx_seq_one_letter_code
_entity_poly.pdbx_strand_id
1 'polypeptide(L)'
;LPGTDSIDIGVYRGVYSFQMSKFSKTVHAFEPNPVIYEDLQKNLLKITKNVKIYNFALSNNNKNVTLKVPIRNPNFSEKNYEEYFEMGRATIHTLNEVKNFKSFNVETKKLDDFKFLNKISFIKIDVEGHESEVIKGSLNLINIHKPILLVEIEEKHTKKNVNETLNYINSLGYESFFYNKNELLSTNSLDDLNKFNNYIFNPKITEKN
;
A
#
# COMPACT_ATOMS: atom_id res chain seq x y z
N LEU A 1 -5.87 -8.45 -15.41
CA LEU A 1 -6.28 -7.84 -16.67
C LEU A 1 -5.09 -7.96 -17.64
N PRO A 2 -5.13 -8.88 -18.61
CA PRO A 2 -4.01 -9.09 -19.53
C PRO A 2 -3.61 -7.79 -20.23
N GLY A 3 -2.32 -7.49 -20.22
CA GLY A 3 -1.77 -6.31 -20.90
C GLY A 3 -1.71 -5.02 -20.08
N THR A 4 -2.19 -5.02 -18.83
CA THR A 4 -2.09 -3.87 -17.91
C THR A 4 -1.08 -4.13 -16.80
N ASP A 5 -0.57 -3.06 -16.19
CA ASP A 5 0.31 -3.12 -15.03
C ASP A 5 -0.49 -2.95 -13.72
N SER A 6 0.10 -3.43 -12.61
CA SER A 6 -0.42 -3.23 -11.26
C SER A 6 0.67 -2.66 -10.35
N ILE A 7 0.23 -2.03 -9.26
CA ILE A 7 1.13 -1.43 -8.27
C ILE A 7 0.82 -2.01 -6.89
N ASP A 8 1.87 -2.44 -6.17
CA ASP A 8 1.82 -2.92 -4.79
C ASP A 8 2.64 -1.99 -3.91
N ILE A 9 1.99 -1.29 -2.98
CA ILE A 9 2.60 -0.29 -2.09
C ILE A 9 2.55 -0.81 -0.66
N GLY A 10 3.71 -1.01 -0.04
CA GLY A 10 3.86 -1.73 1.21
C GLY A 10 3.86 -3.24 0.97
N VAL A 11 4.94 -3.71 0.35
CA VAL A 11 5.03 -5.09 -0.20
C VAL A 11 5.19 -6.15 0.88
N TYR A 12 5.95 -5.85 1.93
CA TYR A 12 6.28 -6.77 3.01
C TYR A 12 6.77 -8.12 2.47
N ARG A 13 6.05 -9.23 2.66
CA ARG A 13 6.44 -10.58 2.20
C ARG A 13 6.21 -10.84 0.70
N GLY A 14 5.67 -9.89 -0.02
CA GLY A 14 5.45 -10.01 -1.47
C GLY A 14 4.28 -10.90 -1.87
N VAL A 15 3.38 -11.25 -0.95
CA VAL A 15 2.24 -12.14 -1.21
C VAL A 15 1.31 -11.53 -2.26
N TYR A 16 0.97 -10.25 -2.12
CA TYR A 16 0.15 -9.55 -3.11
C TYR A 16 0.88 -9.40 -4.44
N SER A 17 2.14 -8.96 -4.42
CA SER A 17 2.96 -8.86 -5.64
C SER A 17 3.03 -10.19 -6.39
N PHE A 18 3.20 -11.31 -5.68
CA PHE A 18 3.18 -12.64 -6.29
C PHE A 18 1.83 -12.99 -6.92
N GLN A 19 0.72 -12.72 -6.24
CA GLN A 19 -0.60 -12.98 -6.81
C GLN A 19 -0.88 -12.07 -8.02
N MET A 20 -0.56 -10.77 -7.92
CA MET A 20 -0.73 -9.80 -9.00
C MET A 20 0.10 -10.16 -10.23
N SER A 21 1.28 -10.79 -10.06
CA SER A 21 2.15 -11.20 -11.15
C SER A 21 1.50 -12.21 -12.11
N LYS A 22 0.46 -12.92 -11.66
CA LYS A 22 -0.27 -13.93 -12.46
C LYS A 22 -1.23 -13.30 -13.48
N PHE A 23 -1.65 -12.03 -13.28
CA PHE A 23 -2.63 -11.38 -14.17
C PHE A 23 -2.19 -10.02 -14.71
N SER A 24 -1.06 -9.50 -14.25
CA SER A 24 -0.51 -8.22 -14.70
C SER A 24 0.61 -8.44 -15.69
N LYS A 25 0.79 -7.51 -16.62
CA LYS A 25 1.96 -7.51 -17.51
C LYS A 25 3.22 -7.21 -16.72
N THR A 26 3.16 -6.19 -15.84
CA THR A 26 4.23 -5.85 -14.89
C THR A 26 3.58 -5.51 -13.53
N VAL A 27 4.22 -5.94 -12.44
CA VAL A 27 3.90 -5.47 -11.08
C VAL A 27 5.01 -4.55 -10.62
N HIS A 28 4.65 -3.33 -10.23
CA HIS A 28 5.55 -2.35 -9.64
C HIS A 28 5.38 -2.37 -8.12
N ALA A 29 6.36 -2.90 -7.40
CA ALA A 29 6.33 -3.20 -5.98
C ALA A 29 7.22 -2.20 -5.21
N PHE A 30 6.65 -1.45 -4.26
CA PHE A 30 7.34 -0.41 -3.50
C PHE A 30 7.49 -0.82 -2.04
N GLU A 31 8.73 -1.00 -1.58
CA GLU A 31 9.08 -1.41 -0.22
C GLU A 31 10.23 -0.55 0.32
N PRO A 32 9.96 0.34 1.28
CA PRO A 32 10.99 1.23 1.82
C PRO A 32 11.97 0.55 2.77
N ASN A 33 11.56 -0.53 3.45
CA ASN A 33 12.41 -1.20 4.42
C ASN A 33 13.57 -1.93 3.70
N PRO A 34 14.84 -1.52 3.90
CA PRO A 34 15.96 -2.08 3.16
C PRO A 34 16.16 -3.57 3.42
N VAL A 35 15.81 -4.06 4.61
CA VAL A 35 15.94 -5.47 4.97
C VAL A 35 14.92 -6.32 4.20
N ILE A 36 13.65 -5.86 4.17
CA ILE A 36 12.60 -6.51 3.40
C ILE A 36 12.91 -6.44 1.89
N TYR A 37 13.36 -5.29 1.41
CA TYR A 37 13.74 -5.11 0.02
C TYR A 37 14.80 -6.13 -0.43
N GLU A 38 15.86 -6.35 0.36
CA GLU A 38 16.89 -7.35 0.08
C GLU A 38 16.31 -8.76 0.06
N ASP A 39 15.42 -9.09 1.00
CA ASP A 39 14.76 -10.40 1.06
C ASP A 39 13.85 -10.63 -0.14
N LEU A 40 13.07 -9.64 -0.53
CA LEU A 40 12.22 -9.68 -1.73
C LEU A 40 13.05 -9.89 -3.01
N GLN A 41 14.18 -9.21 -3.15
CA GLN A 41 15.08 -9.43 -4.28
C GLN A 41 15.61 -10.87 -4.34
N LYS A 42 15.94 -11.45 -3.18
CA LYS A 42 16.46 -12.81 -3.09
C LYS A 42 15.39 -13.88 -3.34
N ASN A 43 14.15 -13.65 -2.91
CA ASN A 43 13.11 -14.68 -2.86
C ASN A 43 12.00 -14.46 -3.89
N LEU A 44 11.38 -13.28 -3.93
CA LEU A 44 10.25 -12.99 -4.83
C LEU A 44 10.68 -13.00 -6.30
N LEU A 45 11.84 -12.39 -6.63
CA LEU A 45 12.32 -12.34 -8.01
C LEU A 45 12.78 -13.70 -8.55
N LYS A 46 13.04 -14.70 -7.71
CA LYS A 46 13.30 -16.08 -8.17
C LYS A 46 12.05 -16.77 -8.71
N ILE A 47 10.88 -16.42 -8.19
CA ILE A 47 9.60 -17.06 -8.51
C ILE A 47 8.69 -16.20 -9.39
N THR A 48 9.09 -14.96 -9.69
CA THR A 48 8.36 -14.04 -10.57
C THR A 48 9.30 -13.45 -11.62
N LYS A 49 8.80 -13.27 -12.86
CA LYS A 49 9.59 -12.71 -13.98
C LYS A 49 9.18 -11.27 -14.33
N ASN A 50 8.02 -10.83 -13.85
CA ASN A 50 7.37 -9.57 -14.22
C ASN A 50 7.13 -8.64 -13.03
N VAL A 51 7.80 -8.88 -11.89
CA VAL A 51 7.79 -7.99 -10.73
C VAL A 51 9.04 -7.10 -10.75
N LYS A 52 8.87 -5.79 -10.56
CA LYS A 52 9.94 -4.80 -10.38
C LYS A 52 9.82 -4.24 -8.97
N ILE A 53 10.89 -4.32 -8.19
CA ILE A 53 10.89 -3.87 -6.80
C ILE A 53 11.68 -2.56 -6.67
N TYR A 54 11.12 -1.60 -5.92
CA TYR A 54 11.69 -0.28 -5.69
C TYR A 54 11.89 -0.04 -4.20
N ASN A 55 13.10 0.38 -3.78
CA ASN A 55 13.43 0.60 -2.37
C ASN A 55 13.25 2.07 -1.97
N PHE A 56 12.03 2.53 -1.92
CA PHE A 56 11.64 3.82 -1.31
C PHE A 56 10.16 3.80 -0.94
N ALA A 57 9.77 4.72 -0.07
CA ALA A 57 8.37 4.91 0.30
C ALA A 57 7.65 5.78 -0.73
N LEU A 58 6.33 5.63 -0.84
CA LEU A 58 5.50 6.56 -1.59
C LEU A 58 4.82 7.55 -0.66
N SER A 59 4.70 8.80 -1.10
CA SER A 59 4.14 9.92 -0.32
C SER A 59 3.66 11.05 -1.27
N ASN A 60 3.17 12.13 -0.67
CA ASN A 60 2.78 13.35 -1.40
C ASN A 60 3.96 14.29 -1.72
N ASN A 61 5.17 13.95 -1.32
CA ASN A 61 6.39 14.74 -1.55
C ASN A 61 7.64 13.87 -1.63
N ASN A 62 8.73 14.45 -2.15
CA ASN A 62 10.03 13.81 -2.30
C ASN A 62 10.97 14.34 -1.21
N LYS A 63 11.32 13.50 -0.24
CA LYS A 63 12.24 13.84 0.86
C LYS A 63 12.82 12.59 1.52
N ASN A 64 13.84 12.79 2.33
CA ASN A 64 14.31 11.76 3.26
C ASN A 64 13.47 11.77 4.54
N VAL A 65 13.07 10.60 4.98
CA VAL A 65 12.27 10.39 6.18
C VAL A 65 12.80 9.23 7.00
N THR A 66 12.42 9.19 8.27
CA THR A 66 12.74 8.05 9.14
C THR A 66 11.64 7.01 9.06
N LEU A 67 11.97 5.82 8.56
CA LEU A 67 11.14 4.62 8.68
C LEU A 67 11.38 4.00 10.06
N LYS A 68 10.32 3.80 10.83
CA LYS A 68 10.36 3.16 12.14
C LYS A 68 9.85 1.73 12.03
N VAL A 69 10.67 0.77 12.43
CA VAL A 69 10.32 -0.66 12.49
C VAL A 69 10.21 -1.06 13.95
N PRO A 70 9.00 -1.41 14.45
CA PRO A 70 8.83 -1.79 15.85
C PRO A 70 9.65 -3.01 16.23
N ILE A 71 10.20 -3.00 17.46
CA ILE A 71 10.90 -4.15 18.04
C ILE A 71 9.89 -4.99 18.80
N ARG A 72 9.70 -6.25 18.39
CA ARG A 72 8.79 -7.21 19.01
C ARG A 72 9.37 -7.80 20.27
N ASN A 73 10.60 -8.29 20.17
CA ASN A 73 11.26 -8.98 21.28
C ASN A 73 12.74 -8.62 21.33
N PRO A 74 13.15 -7.73 22.26
CA PRO A 74 14.55 -7.28 22.38
C PRO A 74 15.52 -8.38 22.86
N ASN A 75 15.02 -9.53 23.31
CA ASN A 75 15.84 -10.67 23.73
C ASN A 75 16.41 -11.47 22.55
N PHE A 76 15.86 -11.30 21.34
CA PHE A 76 16.38 -11.91 20.13
C PHE A 76 17.48 -11.05 19.50
N SER A 77 18.40 -11.71 18.80
CA SER A 77 19.42 -11.02 18.01
C SER A 77 18.77 -10.32 16.78
N GLU A 78 19.28 -9.15 16.41
CA GLU A 78 18.91 -8.47 15.16
C GLU A 78 19.10 -9.35 13.90
N LYS A 79 19.87 -10.44 14.00
CA LYS A 79 20.05 -11.42 12.91
C LYS A 79 18.79 -12.25 12.65
N ASN A 80 17.92 -12.39 13.65
CA ASN A 80 16.63 -13.07 13.54
C ASN A 80 15.52 -12.05 13.32
N TYR A 81 15.52 -11.37 12.20
CA TYR A 81 14.64 -10.21 11.91
C TYR A 81 13.16 -10.45 12.19
N GLU A 82 12.60 -11.61 11.81
CA GLU A 82 11.18 -11.91 12.00
C GLU A 82 10.78 -12.09 13.47
N GLU A 83 11.70 -12.56 14.31
CA GLU A 83 11.46 -12.75 15.74
C GLU A 83 11.74 -11.47 16.53
N TYR A 84 12.70 -10.66 16.06
CA TYR A 84 13.11 -9.42 16.71
C TYR A 84 12.21 -8.24 16.36
N PHE A 85 11.79 -8.10 15.09
CA PHE A 85 11.03 -6.97 14.58
C PHE A 85 9.59 -7.32 14.19
N GLU A 86 8.67 -6.35 14.33
CA GLU A 86 7.35 -6.37 13.73
C GLU A 86 7.41 -5.73 12.33
N MET A 87 8.03 -6.45 11.39
CA MET A 87 8.37 -5.92 10.07
C MET A 87 7.16 -5.44 9.27
N GLY A 88 6.01 -6.10 9.42
CA GLY A 88 4.76 -5.72 8.75
C GLY A 88 4.12 -4.44 9.30
N ARG A 89 4.64 -3.89 10.42
CA ARG A 89 4.17 -2.63 11.04
C ARG A 89 5.17 -1.50 10.89
N ALA A 90 6.04 -1.57 9.91
CA ALA A 90 6.99 -0.51 9.60
C ALA A 90 6.26 0.72 9.06
N THR A 91 6.50 1.90 9.64
CA THR A 91 5.78 3.12 9.28
C THR A 91 6.69 4.34 9.22
N ILE A 92 6.38 5.27 8.31
CA ILE A 92 6.92 6.62 8.26
C ILE A 92 5.98 7.65 8.92
N HIS A 93 4.82 7.21 9.41
CA HIS A 93 3.84 8.09 10.03
C HIS A 93 4.32 8.57 11.41
N THR A 94 4.21 9.87 11.67
CA THR A 94 4.75 10.51 12.87
C THR A 94 3.92 10.28 14.13
N LEU A 95 2.63 9.94 13.99
CA LEU A 95 1.70 9.78 15.11
C LEU A 95 1.73 8.41 15.77
N ASN A 96 2.45 7.44 15.20
CA ASN A 96 2.57 6.13 15.80
C ASN A 96 3.52 6.17 17.00
N GLU A 97 2.97 5.97 18.19
CA GLU A 97 3.71 5.87 19.46
C GLU A 97 4.42 4.52 19.59
N VAL A 98 5.37 4.27 18.70
CA VAL A 98 6.23 3.09 18.82
C VAL A 98 7.35 3.43 19.80
N LYS A 99 7.31 2.86 21.01
CA LYS A 99 8.30 3.14 22.06
C LYS A 99 9.67 2.53 21.75
N ASN A 100 9.69 1.30 21.23
CA ASN A 100 10.90 0.59 20.88
C ASN A 100 10.90 0.30 19.37
N PHE A 101 11.83 0.88 18.64
CA PHE A 101 11.94 0.70 17.19
C PHE A 101 13.39 0.80 16.72
N LYS A 102 13.68 0.17 15.59
CA LYS A 102 14.85 0.47 14.77
C LYS A 102 14.44 1.46 13.69
N SER A 103 15.30 2.44 13.43
CA SER A 103 15.06 3.45 12.40
C SER A 103 15.96 3.23 11.19
N PHE A 104 15.39 3.48 10.01
CA PHE A 104 16.10 3.54 8.75
C PHE A 104 15.84 4.89 8.09
N ASN A 105 16.86 5.49 7.50
CA ASN A 105 16.66 6.67 6.66
C ASN A 105 16.26 6.20 5.25
N VAL A 106 15.08 6.58 4.79
CA VAL A 106 14.51 6.16 3.51
C VAL A 106 14.04 7.36 2.71
N GLU A 107 14.09 7.25 1.38
CA GLU A 107 13.57 8.28 0.47
C GLU A 107 12.07 8.10 0.27
N THR A 108 11.32 9.20 0.22
CA THR A 108 9.93 9.21 -0.28
C THR A 108 9.86 9.77 -1.69
N LYS A 109 8.92 9.26 -2.49
CA LYS A 109 8.63 9.75 -3.86
C LYS A 109 7.13 9.85 -4.08
N LYS A 110 6.72 10.73 -4.99
CA LYS A 110 5.35 10.71 -5.51
C LYS A 110 5.21 9.64 -6.58
N LEU A 111 4.11 8.93 -6.57
CA LEU A 111 3.81 7.96 -7.63
C LEU A 111 3.62 8.67 -8.99
N ASP A 112 3.14 9.89 -8.97
CA ASP A 112 2.96 10.74 -10.16
C ASP A 112 4.27 11.12 -10.88
N ASP A 113 5.43 10.96 -10.22
CA ASP A 113 6.75 11.21 -10.82
C ASP A 113 7.22 10.04 -11.71
N PHE A 114 6.54 8.89 -11.64
CA PHE A 114 6.88 7.71 -12.43
C PHE A 114 6.16 7.69 -13.78
N LYS A 115 6.88 7.23 -14.81
CA LYS A 115 6.31 6.98 -16.13
C LYS A 115 6.08 5.48 -16.30
N PHE A 116 4.82 5.09 -16.40
CA PHE A 116 4.43 3.71 -16.68
C PHE A 116 4.15 3.55 -18.18
N LEU A 117 4.63 2.44 -18.76
CA LEU A 117 4.46 2.18 -20.21
C LEU A 117 3.05 1.65 -20.53
N ASN A 118 2.41 1.02 -19.57
CA ASN A 118 1.10 0.41 -19.74
C ASN A 118 0.08 1.08 -18.82
N LYS A 119 -1.21 0.85 -19.12
CA LYS A 119 -2.29 1.27 -18.22
C LYS A 119 -2.13 0.59 -16.85
N ILE A 120 -2.24 1.35 -15.78
CA ILE A 120 -2.36 0.80 -14.43
C ILE A 120 -3.83 0.44 -14.17
N SER A 121 -4.12 -0.81 -13.88
CA SER A 121 -5.48 -1.30 -13.66
C SER A 121 -5.82 -1.59 -12.20
N PHE A 122 -4.80 -1.79 -11.37
CA PHE A 122 -4.97 -2.13 -9.96
C PHE A 122 -3.84 -1.55 -9.12
N ILE A 123 -4.19 -1.01 -7.95
CA ILE A 123 -3.23 -0.51 -6.96
C ILE A 123 -3.63 -1.05 -5.58
N LYS A 124 -2.71 -1.73 -4.88
CA LYS A 124 -2.83 -2.07 -3.46
C LYS A 124 -2.03 -1.05 -2.65
N ILE A 125 -2.61 -0.54 -1.57
CA ILE A 125 -1.99 0.41 -0.64
C ILE A 125 -2.16 -0.10 0.79
N ASP A 126 -1.03 -0.34 1.47
CA ASP A 126 -0.97 -0.82 2.84
C ASP A 126 0.35 -0.33 3.44
N VAL A 127 0.32 0.83 4.10
CA VAL A 127 1.50 1.61 4.50
C VAL A 127 1.44 2.11 5.94
N GLU A 128 0.63 1.42 6.76
CA GLU A 128 0.59 1.60 8.21
C GLU A 128 0.37 3.07 8.63
N GLY A 129 -0.69 3.67 8.06
CA GLY A 129 -1.17 5.00 8.42
C GLY A 129 -0.74 6.14 7.50
N HIS A 130 -0.12 5.85 6.34
CA HIS A 130 0.33 6.87 5.38
C HIS A 130 -0.47 6.86 4.06
N GLU A 131 -1.61 6.18 4.03
CA GLU A 131 -2.43 5.92 2.82
C GLU A 131 -2.90 7.23 2.16
N SER A 132 -3.37 8.19 2.96
CA SER A 132 -3.84 9.49 2.45
C SER A 132 -2.75 10.26 1.71
N GLU A 133 -1.51 10.22 2.19
CA GLU A 133 -0.37 10.88 1.57
C GLU A 133 0.07 10.17 0.29
N VAL A 134 -0.03 8.83 0.26
CA VAL A 134 0.19 8.04 -0.96
C VAL A 134 -0.84 8.41 -2.03
N ILE A 135 -2.13 8.46 -1.69
CA ILE A 135 -3.20 8.86 -2.62
C ILE A 135 -2.94 10.28 -3.16
N LYS A 136 -2.60 11.26 -2.29
CA LYS A 136 -2.28 12.63 -2.71
C LYS A 136 -1.09 12.70 -3.67
N GLY A 137 -0.09 11.84 -3.50
CA GLY A 137 1.07 11.73 -4.40
C GLY A 137 0.81 10.94 -5.69
N SER A 138 -0.42 10.47 -5.89
CA SER A 138 -0.84 9.61 -6.99
C SER A 138 -2.03 10.16 -7.77
N LEU A 139 -2.43 11.41 -7.54
CA LEU A 139 -3.70 11.96 -8.06
C LEU A 139 -3.77 11.99 -9.58
N ASN A 140 -2.68 12.36 -10.26
CA ASN A 140 -2.64 12.39 -11.72
C ASN A 140 -2.76 10.97 -12.29
N LEU A 141 -2.01 10.01 -11.73
CA LEU A 141 -2.07 8.61 -12.13
C LEU A 141 -3.47 8.03 -11.92
N ILE A 142 -4.06 8.24 -10.74
CA ILE A 142 -5.42 7.78 -10.41
C ILE A 142 -6.45 8.38 -11.37
N ASN A 143 -6.35 9.67 -11.69
CA ASN A 143 -7.27 10.33 -12.61
C ASN A 143 -7.15 9.84 -14.05
N ILE A 144 -5.94 9.57 -14.52
CA ILE A 144 -5.68 9.14 -15.90
C ILE A 144 -6.05 7.66 -16.09
N HIS A 145 -5.59 6.80 -15.16
CA HIS A 145 -5.69 5.36 -15.33
C HIS A 145 -6.98 4.77 -14.76
N LYS A 146 -7.61 5.43 -13.77
CA LYS A 146 -8.81 4.96 -13.05
C LYS A 146 -8.67 3.50 -12.59
N PRO A 147 -7.59 3.16 -11.86
CA PRO A 147 -7.38 1.78 -11.39
C PRO A 147 -8.42 1.40 -10.33
N ILE A 148 -8.64 0.12 -10.14
CA ILE A 148 -9.24 -0.38 -8.90
C ILE A 148 -8.23 -0.19 -7.79
N LEU A 149 -8.66 0.32 -6.60
CA LEU A 149 -7.81 0.47 -5.45
C LEU A 149 -8.21 -0.55 -4.38
N LEU A 150 -7.22 -1.21 -3.77
CA LEU A 150 -7.35 -1.98 -2.53
C LEU A 150 -6.55 -1.24 -1.48
N VAL A 151 -7.21 -0.67 -0.47
CA VAL A 151 -6.57 0.16 0.55
C VAL A 151 -6.85 -0.43 1.93
N GLU A 152 -5.79 -0.66 2.71
CA GLU A 152 -5.91 -0.96 4.13
C GLU A 152 -6.02 0.36 4.90
N ILE A 153 -7.10 0.52 5.68
CA ILE A 153 -7.39 1.74 6.44
C ILE A 153 -7.71 1.34 7.88
N GLU A 154 -6.86 1.76 8.83
CA GLU A 154 -7.05 1.49 10.25
C GLU A 154 -6.94 2.79 11.08
N GLU A 155 -7.96 3.06 11.92
CA GLU A 155 -7.94 4.24 12.81
C GLU A 155 -6.75 4.25 13.78
N LYS A 156 -6.36 3.07 14.28
CA LYS A 156 -5.25 2.94 15.24
C LYS A 156 -3.93 3.50 14.73
N HIS A 157 -3.73 3.54 13.39
CA HIS A 157 -2.49 4.02 12.78
C HIS A 157 -2.52 5.52 12.50
N THR A 158 -3.69 6.08 12.17
CA THR A 158 -3.82 7.47 11.71
C THR A 158 -4.39 8.41 12.75
N LYS A 159 -5.11 7.91 13.78
CA LYS A 159 -6.00 8.67 14.65
C LYS A 159 -7.08 9.45 13.86
N LYS A 160 -7.25 9.14 12.58
CA LYS A 160 -8.29 9.68 11.71
C LYS A 160 -9.43 8.68 11.61
N ASN A 161 -10.63 9.17 11.52
CA ASN A 161 -11.80 8.33 11.27
C ASN A 161 -11.68 7.68 9.88
N VAL A 162 -11.94 6.38 9.79
CA VAL A 162 -11.97 5.63 8.53
C VAL A 162 -12.83 6.34 7.49
N ASN A 163 -13.95 6.94 7.91
CA ASN A 163 -14.85 7.72 7.04
C ASN A 163 -14.14 8.87 6.29
N GLU A 164 -13.17 9.54 6.90
CA GLU A 164 -12.48 10.66 6.24
C GLU A 164 -11.69 10.16 5.02
N THR A 165 -11.00 9.04 5.16
CA THR A 165 -10.24 8.44 4.07
C THR A 165 -11.16 7.87 2.99
N LEU A 166 -12.25 7.17 3.38
CA LEU A 166 -13.26 6.67 2.44
C LEU A 166 -13.89 7.82 1.64
N ASN A 167 -14.35 8.87 2.31
CA ASN A 167 -14.97 10.03 1.68
C ASN A 167 -14.01 10.76 0.75
N TYR A 168 -12.74 10.88 1.16
CA TYR A 168 -11.73 11.48 0.31
C TYR A 168 -11.54 10.70 -0.99
N ILE A 169 -11.37 9.37 -0.94
CA ILE A 169 -11.21 8.56 -2.15
C ILE A 169 -12.49 8.55 -2.99
N ASN A 170 -13.68 8.49 -2.35
CA ASN A 170 -14.96 8.56 -3.05
C ASN A 170 -15.14 9.90 -3.77
N SER A 171 -14.63 11.01 -3.22
CA SER A 171 -14.65 12.33 -3.88
C SER A 171 -13.81 12.41 -5.17
N LEU A 172 -12.85 11.48 -5.34
CA LEU A 172 -12.05 11.33 -6.57
C LEU A 172 -12.78 10.55 -7.68
N GLY A 173 -14.07 10.24 -7.49
CA GLY A 173 -14.91 9.54 -8.46
C GLY A 173 -14.89 8.03 -8.30
N TYR A 174 -14.81 7.55 -7.06
CA TYR A 174 -14.86 6.13 -6.71
C TYR A 174 -16.10 5.79 -5.89
N GLU A 175 -16.44 4.50 -5.87
CA GLU A 175 -17.37 3.87 -4.94
C GLU A 175 -16.60 2.87 -4.09
N SER A 176 -16.88 2.87 -2.78
CA SER A 176 -16.18 2.04 -1.81
C SER A 176 -16.99 0.80 -1.41
N PHE A 177 -16.27 -0.31 -1.31
CA PHE A 177 -16.79 -1.64 -1.00
C PHE A 177 -15.89 -2.32 0.04
N PHE A 178 -16.43 -3.34 0.69
CA PHE A 178 -15.70 -4.28 1.54
C PHE A 178 -16.08 -5.72 1.18
N TYR A 179 -15.20 -6.66 1.52
CA TYR A 179 -15.43 -8.08 1.24
C TYR A 179 -15.86 -8.81 2.52
N ASN A 180 -17.01 -9.45 2.51
CA ASN A 180 -17.56 -10.20 3.64
C ASN A 180 -18.22 -11.49 3.16
N LYS A 181 -17.86 -12.64 3.78
CA LYS A 181 -18.46 -13.95 3.52
C LYS A 181 -18.66 -14.28 2.03
N ASN A 182 -17.62 -14.03 1.22
CA ASN A 182 -17.60 -14.24 -0.24
C ASN A 182 -18.46 -13.26 -1.06
N GLU A 183 -18.90 -12.14 -0.48
CA GLU A 183 -19.65 -11.10 -1.17
C GLU A 183 -18.92 -9.75 -1.10
N LEU A 184 -19.00 -8.99 -2.19
CA LEU A 184 -18.54 -7.61 -2.26
C LEU A 184 -19.73 -6.70 -1.96
N LEU A 185 -19.69 -6.03 -0.81
CA LEU A 185 -20.78 -5.20 -0.30
C LEU A 185 -20.37 -3.72 -0.28
N SER A 186 -21.32 -2.81 -0.54
CA SER A 186 -21.08 -1.37 -0.43
C SER A 186 -20.83 -0.96 1.01
N THR A 187 -19.88 -0.06 1.24
CA THR A 187 -19.61 0.52 2.57
C THR A 187 -20.82 1.26 3.15
N ASN A 188 -21.75 1.73 2.30
CA ASN A 188 -23.01 2.34 2.74
C ASN A 188 -23.92 1.38 3.52
N SER A 189 -23.68 0.07 3.43
CA SER A 189 -24.44 -0.95 4.19
C SER A 189 -23.83 -1.30 5.56
N LEU A 190 -22.72 -0.65 5.94
CA LEU A 190 -22.05 -0.88 7.23
C LEU A 190 -22.54 0.11 8.30
N ASP A 191 -22.97 -0.42 9.44
CA ASP A 191 -23.26 0.37 10.66
C ASP A 191 -21.96 0.84 11.34
N ASP A 192 -20.88 0.08 11.19
CA ASP A 192 -19.58 0.37 11.79
C ASP A 192 -18.46 0.01 10.80
N LEU A 193 -17.81 1.03 10.29
CA LEU A 193 -16.73 0.91 9.31
C LEU A 193 -15.45 0.30 9.90
N ASN A 194 -15.25 0.35 11.23
CA ASN A 194 -14.06 -0.20 11.87
C ASN A 194 -14.05 -1.73 11.97
N LYS A 195 -15.12 -2.40 11.53
CA LYS A 195 -15.17 -3.87 11.47
C LYS A 195 -14.27 -4.47 10.40
N PHE A 196 -13.87 -3.68 9.42
CA PHE A 196 -13.02 -4.10 8.32
C PHE A 196 -11.84 -3.14 8.17
N ASN A 197 -10.70 -3.66 7.70
CA ASN A 197 -9.50 -2.85 7.46
C ASN A 197 -9.23 -2.69 5.97
N ASN A 198 -9.70 -3.63 5.14
CA ASN A 198 -9.45 -3.65 3.72
C ASN A 198 -10.68 -3.19 2.93
N TYR A 199 -10.52 -2.10 2.19
CA TYR A 199 -11.55 -1.49 1.36
C TYR A 199 -11.17 -1.53 -0.11
N ILE A 200 -12.15 -1.83 -0.94
CA ILE A 200 -12.02 -1.87 -2.40
C ILE A 200 -12.72 -0.64 -2.96
N PHE A 201 -12.04 0.09 -3.83
CA PHE A 201 -12.61 1.25 -4.50
C PHE A 201 -12.66 0.99 -6.00
N ASN A 202 -13.88 0.98 -6.55
CA ASN A 202 -14.12 0.89 -7.97
C ASN A 202 -14.35 2.28 -8.56
N PRO A 203 -13.70 2.63 -9.69
CA PRO A 203 -14.00 3.89 -10.36
C PRO A 203 -15.46 3.91 -10.82
N LYS A 204 -16.15 5.02 -10.57
CA LYS A 204 -17.51 5.23 -11.08
C LYS A 204 -17.48 5.20 -12.60
N ILE A 205 -18.37 4.40 -13.19
CA ILE A 205 -18.59 4.42 -14.64
C ILE A 205 -19.36 5.71 -14.93
N THR A 206 -18.68 6.74 -15.41
CA THR A 206 -19.39 7.86 -16.01
C THR A 206 -19.84 7.42 -17.39
N GLU A 207 -21.14 7.22 -17.59
CA GLU A 207 -21.71 7.09 -18.92
C GLU A 207 -21.26 8.34 -19.68
N LYS A 208 -20.49 8.14 -20.76
CA LYS A 208 -20.20 9.21 -21.69
C LYS A 208 -21.50 9.50 -22.42
N ASN A 209 -22.14 10.63 -22.08
CA ASN A 209 -23.18 11.22 -22.93
C ASN A 209 -22.64 11.51 -24.31
#